data_907afe4e7c262d43731b15954ac6f2c5
#
_entry.id   907afe4e7c262d43731b15954ac6f2c5
#
_cell.length_a   1.000
_cell.length_b   1.000
_cell.length_c   1.000
_cell.angle_alpha   90.00
_cell.angle_beta   90.00
_cell.angle_gamma   90.00
#
_symmetry.space_group_name_H-M   'P 1'
#
loop_
_entity.id
_entity.type
_entity.pdbx_description
1 polymer ?
#
loop_
_entity_poly.entity_id
_entity_poly.type
_entity_poly.pdbx_seq_one_letter_code
_entity_poly.pdbx_strand_id
1 'polypeptide(L)'
;MIKYTEEKKFTQEEVQKLFLSVGWISGNYPKRLYKALMNSSTVLTAWDDEELVGLIRVLDDTEMLAQIHYVLVHPDHQGKGIAGAMLEHVKEKYKDFMYIDVMPEDKKNVPFYEKHGFTIMKN
;
A
#
# COMPACT_ATOMS: atom_id res chain seq x y z
N MET A 1 0.82 -14.78 13.07
CA MET A 1 1.71 -13.61 13.18
C MET A 1 1.88 -12.94 11.83
N ILE A 2 1.77 -11.64 11.78
CA ILE A 2 1.88 -10.91 10.52
C ILE A 2 3.35 -10.66 10.20
N LYS A 3 3.74 -11.00 8.98
CA LYS A 3 5.09 -10.74 8.48
C LYS A 3 5.02 -9.77 7.31
N TYR A 4 6.01 -8.88 7.22
CA TYR A 4 6.08 -7.87 6.18
C TYR A 4 7.29 -8.11 5.31
N THR A 5 7.15 -7.89 3.99
CA THR A 5 8.28 -8.05 3.08
C THR A 5 8.17 -7.12 1.88
N GLU A 6 9.31 -6.64 1.40
CA GLU A 6 9.39 -5.89 0.15
C GLU A 6 9.65 -6.81 -1.05
N GLU A 7 9.84 -8.11 -0.82
CA GLU A 7 9.96 -9.04 -1.91
C GLU A 7 8.66 -9.14 -2.68
N LYS A 8 8.74 -9.02 -3.99
CA LYS A 8 7.55 -9.11 -4.85
C LYS A 8 7.23 -10.57 -5.13
N LYS A 9 6.91 -11.32 -4.08
CA LYS A 9 6.64 -12.75 -4.16
C LYS A 9 5.17 -13.10 -4.34
N PHE A 10 4.31 -12.10 -4.37
CA PHE A 10 2.88 -12.28 -4.55
C PHE A 10 2.56 -12.75 -5.98
N THR A 11 1.49 -13.54 -6.12
CA THR A 11 1.01 -13.96 -7.43
C THR A 11 -0.08 -13.04 -7.94
N GLN A 12 -0.38 -13.15 -9.23
CA GLN A 12 -1.46 -12.38 -9.85
C GLN A 12 -2.79 -12.67 -9.14
N GLU A 13 -3.06 -13.95 -8.84
CA GLU A 13 -4.29 -14.34 -8.18
C GLU A 13 -4.39 -13.79 -6.77
N GLU A 14 -3.28 -13.78 -6.05
CA GLU A 14 -3.27 -13.26 -4.68
C GLU A 14 -3.58 -11.78 -4.64
N VAL A 15 -2.96 -10.97 -5.51
CA VAL A 15 -3.24 -9.54 -5.51
C VAL A 15 -4.64 -9.25 -6.01
N GLN A 16 -5.14 -10.01 -6.99
CA GLN A 16 -6.52 -9.84 -7.44
C GLN A 16 -7.49 -10.10 -6.30
N LYS A 17 -7.30 -11.20 -5.57
CA LYS A 17 -8.18 -11.55 -4.44
C LYS A 17 -8.16 -10.46 -3.38
N LEU A 18 -6.98 -9.93 -3.05
CA LEU A 18 -6.87 -8.88 -2.04
C LEU A 18 -7.59 -7.61 -2.49
N PHE A 19 -7.39 -7.15 -3.71
CA PHE A 19 -8.02 -5.94 -4.21
C PHE A 19 -9.54 -6.08 -4.31
N LEU A 20 -10.03 -7.24 -4.76
CA LEU A 20 -11.47 -7.48 -4.81
C LEU A 20 -12.09 -7.56 -3.42
N SER A 21 -11.33 -7.98 -2.40
CA SER A 21 -11.83 -8.07 -1.04
C SER A 21 -12.24 -6.71 -0.47
N VAL A 22 -11.65 -5.63 -0.98
CA VAL A 22 -12.01 -4.26 -0.58
C VAL A 22 -12.83 -3.54 -1.66
N GLY A 23 -13.24 -4.27 -2.71
CA GLY A 23 -14.10 -3.72 -3.76
C GLY A 23 -13.42 -2.73 -4.69
N TRP A 24 -12.11 -2.77 -4.83
CA TRP A 24 -11.41 -1.81 -5.69
C TRP A 24 -11.38 -2.29 -7.13
N ILE A 25 -11.65 -1.34 -8.04
CA ILE A 25 -11.82 -1.61 -9.47
C ILE A 25 -10.56 -2.22 -10.10
N SER A 26 -9.38 -1.90 -9.58
CA SER A 26 -8.13 -2.46 -10.10
C SER A 26 -8.10 -3.98 -10.07
N GLY A 27 -8.83 -4.59 -9.14
CA GLY A 27 -8.94 -6.05 -9.05
C GLY A 27 -9.65 -6.68 -10.25
N ASN A 28 -10.40 -5.87 -11.03
CA ASN A 28 -11.06 -6.36 -12.24
C ASN A 28 -10.11 -6.44 -13.43
N TYR A 29 -8.87 -5.98 -13.26
CA TYR A 29 -7.85 -5.97 -14.32
C TYR A 29 -6.57 -6.64 -13.81
N PRO A 30 -6.64 -7.96 -13.50
CA PRO A 30 -5.56 -8.62 -12.78
C PRO A 30 -4.21 -8.62 -13.49
N LYS A 31 -4.19 -8.73 -14.81
CA LYS A 31 -2.91 -8.70 -15.54
C LYS A 31 -2.27 -7.32 -15.48
N ARG A 32 -3.07 -6.27 -15.64
CA ARG A 32 -2.57 -4.89 -15.56
C ARG A 32 -2.10 -4.56 -14.16
N LEU A 33 -2.90 -4.94 -13.16
CA LEU A 33 -2.55 -4.72 -11.76
C LEU A 33 -1.24 -5.42 -11.40
N TYR A 34 -1.12 -6.68 -11.75
CA TYR A 34 0.09 -7.45 -11.44
C TYR A 34 1.32 -6.83 -12.10
N LYS A 35 1.21 -6.49 -13.39
CA LYS A 35 2.32 -5.85 -14.10
C LYS A 35 2.71 -4.52 -13.48
N ALA A 36 1.71 -3.70 -13.10
CA ALA A 36 1.97 -2.42 -12.46
C ALA A 36 2.70 -2.60 -11.13
N LEU A 37 2.26 -3.55 -10.32
CA LEU A 37 2.91 -3.83 -9.03
C LEU A 37 4.34 -4.32 -9.21
N MET A 38 4.56 -5.22 -10.16
CA MET A 38 5.91 -5.74 -10.42
C MET A 38 6.87 -4.64 -10.89
N ASN A 39 6.34 -3.58 -11.52
CA ASN A 39 7.14 -2.46 -12.01
C ASN A 39 7.13 -1.25 -11.07
N SER A 40 6.51 -1.38 -9.91
CA SER A 40 6.49 -0.30 -8.92
C SER A 40 7.82 -0.22 -8.17
N SER A 41 8.17 0.98 -7.70
CA SER A 41 9.43 1.20 -6.98
C SER A 41 9.51 0.38 -5.71
N THR A 42 8.43 0.39 -4.92
CA THR A 42 8.34 -0.40 -3.68
C THR A 42 6.93 -0.96 -3.55
N VAL A 43 6.85 -2.23 -3.24
CA VAL A 43 5.58 -2.85 -2.82
C VAL A 43 5.88 -3.59 -1.53
N LEU A 44 5.30 -3.09 -0.42
CA LEU A 44 5.40 -3.77 0.86
C LEU A 44 4.15 -4.59 1.06
N THR A 45 4.30 -5.88 1.36
CA THR A 45 3.18 -6.76 1.57
C THR A 45 3.18 -7.30 2.99
N ALA A 46 1.97 -7.56 3.49
CA ALA A 46 1.74 -8.14 4.81
C ALA A 46 1.12 -9.52 4.62
N TRP A 47 1.65 -10.49 5.34
CA TRP A 47 1.27 -11.89 5.21
C TRP A 47 0.91 -12.48 6.58
N ASP A 48 -0.21 -13.19 6.63
CA ASP A 48 -0.57 -14.01 7.77
C ASP A 48 -0.29 -15.45 7.35
N ASP A 49 0.86 -15.99 7.81
CA ASP A 49 1.43 -17.24 7.31
C ASP A 49 1.58 -17.14 5.78
N GLU A 50 0.82 -17.91 5.02
CA GLU A 50 0.94 -17.91 3.56
C GLU A 50 -0.13 -17.06 2.87
N GLU A 51 -0.97 -16.36 3.64
CA GLU A 51 -2.05 -15.56 3.07
C GLU A 51 -1.62 -14.09 2.95
N LEU A 52 -1.79 -13.52 1.76
CA LEU A 52 -1.56 -12.11 1.52
C LEU A 52 -2.73 -11.31 2.11
N VAL A 53 -2.47 -10.49 3.12
CA VAL A 53 -3.52 -9.76 3.83
C VAL A 53 -3.41 -8.25 3.76
N GLY A 54 -2.27 -7.72 3.30
CA GLY A 54 -2.11 -6.29 3.16
C GLY A 54 -1.08 -5.92 2.11
N LEU A 55 -1.17 -4.69 1.60
CA LEU A 55 -0.28 -4.22 0.57
C LEU A 55 -0.22 -2.69 0.56
N ILE A 56 0.98 -2.15 0.36
CA ILE A 56 1.17 -0.73 0.08
C ILE A 56 2.10 -0.60 -1.12
N ARG A 57 1.71 0.25 -2.06
CA ARG A 57 2.44 0.49 -3.30
C ARG A 57 3.02 1.89 -3.29
N VAL A 58 4.31 2.02 -3.66
CA VAL A 58 4.97 3.32 -3.73
C VAL A 58 5.67 3.46 -5.08
N LEU A 59 5.51 4.63 -5.68
CA LEU A 59 6.27 5.05 -6.85
C LEU A 59 7.21 6.16 -6.42
N ASP A 60 8.47 6.10 -6.85
CA ASP A 60 9.43 7.15 -6.50
C ASP A 60 10.36 7.48 -7.67
N ASP A 61 10.99 8.65 -7.58
CA ASP A 61 11.94 9.12 -8.57
C ASP A 61 13.39 8.89 -8.13
N THR A 62 13.60 8.15 -7.08
CA THR A 62 14.88 7.81 -6.45
C THR A 62 15.55 8.93 -5.66
N GLU A 63 15.07 10.15 -5.75
CA GLU A 63 15.76 11.30 -5.15
C GLU A 63 14.84 12.23 -4.34
N MET A 64 13.72 12.64 -4.91
CA MET A 64 12.96 13.74 -4.34
C MET A 64 11.57 13.37 -3.87
N LEU A 65 10.83 12.63 -4.68
CA LEU A 65 9.41 12.36 -4.42
C LEU A 65 9.13 10.88 -4.33
N ALA A 66 8.44 10.48 -3.28
CA ALA A 66 7.83 9.16 -3.16
C ALA A 66 6.32 9.36 -3.02
N GLN A 67 5.55 8.70 -3.88
CA GLN A 67 4.11 8.77 -3.85
C GLN A 67 3.53 7.42 -3.44
N ILE A 68 2.77 7.42 -2.34
CA ILE A 68 2.10 6.24 -1.85
C ILE A 68 0.77 6.11 -2.58
N HIS A 69 0.58 4.97 -3.24
CA HIS A 69 -0.62 4.64 -3.96
C HIS A 69 -1.01 3.20 -3.60
N TYR A 70 -2.26 3.00 -3.23
CA TYR A 70 -2.77 1.75 -2.68
C TYR A 70 -2.20 1.46 -1.29
N VAL A 71 -3.04 1.61 -0.29
CA VAL A 71 -2.82 1.09 1.06
C VAL A 71 -4.09 0.30 1.38
N LEU A 72 -3.98 -1.01 1.47
CA LEU A 72 -5.16 -1.83 1.70
C LEU A 72 -4.86 -3.01 2.59
N VAL A 73 -5.89 -3.43 3.32
CA VAL A 73 -5.84 -4.58 4.22
C VAL A 73 -7.14 -5.37 4.01
N HIS A 74 -7.00 -6.69 3.89
CA HIS A 74 -8.15 -7.57 3.78
C HIS A 74 -9.13 -7.32 4.94
N PRO A 75 -10.45 -7.27 4.68
CA PRO A 75 -11.43 -6.93 5.71
C PRO A 75 -11.33 -7.78 6.99
N ASP A 76 -10.99 -9.06 6.87
CA ASP A 76 -10.87 -9.94 8.04
C ASP A 76 -9.65 -9.60 8.91
N HIS A 77 -8.76 -8.74 8.44
CA HIS A 77 -7.54 -8.38 9.16
C HIS A 77 -7.48 -6.89 9.49
N GLN A 78 -8.53 -6.13 9.18
CA GLN A 78 -8.59 -4.72 9.55
C GLN A 78 -8.75 -4.56 11.06
N GLY A 79 -8.30 -3.40 11.57
CA GLY A 79 -8.37 -3.13 13.00
C GLY A 79 -7.25 -3.75 13.83
N LYS A 80 -6.23 -4.31 13.18
CA LYS A 80 -5.09 -4.95 13.87
C LYS A 80 -3.79 -4.16 13.73
N GLY A 81 -3.85 -2.94 13.16
CA GLY A 81 -2.67 -2.09 13.03
C GLY A 81 -1.79 -2.40 11.82
N ILE A 82 -2.24 -3.24 10.89
CA ILE A 82 -1.42 -3.64 9.74
C ILE A 82 -1.14 -2.46 8.81
N ALA A 83 -2.18 -1.69 8.47
CA ALA A 83 -2.02 -0.54 7.58
C ALA A 83 -1.07 0.50 8.18
N GLY A 84 -1.20 0.77 9.49
CA GLY A 84 -0.31 1.69 10.18
C GLY A 84 1.13 1.21 10.17
N ALA A 85 1.34 -0.08 10.44
CA ALA A 85 2.69 -0.66 10.43
C ALA A 85 3.33 -0.55 9.04
N MET A 86 2.58 -0.82 7.99
CA MET A 86 3.08 -0.70 6.61
C MET A 86 3.43 0.75 6.29
N LEU A 87 2.56 1.68 6.69
CA LEU A 87 2.77 3.10 6.40
C LEU A 87 4.01 3.63 7.12
N GLU A 88 4.21 3.24 8.39
CA GLU A 88 5.41 3.65 9.13
C GLU A 88 6.68 3.05 8.54
N HIS A 89 6.62 1.82 8.04
CA HIS A 89 7.75 1.21 7.35
C HIS A 89 8.15 2.04 6.12
N VAL A 90 7.16 2.43 5.32
CA VAL A 90 7.40 3.23 4.11
C VAL A 90 7.94 4.62 4.47
N LYS A 91 7.40 5.26 5.50
CA LYS A 91 7.89 6.56 5.96
C LYS A 91 9.37 6.47 6.39
N GLU A 92 9.74 5.42 7.08
CA GLU A 92 11.14 5.23 7.48
C GLU A 92 12.05 5.00 6.28
N LYS A 93 11.59 4.19 5.32
CA LYS A 93 12.36 3.91 4.11
C LYS A 93 12.64 5.18 3.30
N TYR A 94 11.66 6.08 3.23
CA TYR A 94 11.74 7.29 2.41
C TYR A 94 12.02 8.56 3.21
N LYS A 95 12.52 8.43 4.44
CA LYS A 95 12.68 9.58 5.34
C LYS A 95 13.62 10.66 4.81
N ASP A 96 14.55 10.31 3.91
CA ASP A 96 15.50 11.26 3.36
C ASP A 96 15.02 11.90 2.06
N PHE A 97 13.86 11.51 1.56
CA PHE A 97 13.25 12.14 0.38
C PHE A 97 12.70 13.51 0.78
N MET A 98 12.72 14.46 -0.17
CA MET A 98 12.18 15.80 0.10
C MET A 98 10.66 15.78 0.26
N TYR A 99 9.98 14.92 -0.49
CA TYR A 99 8.52 14.85 -0.48
C TYR A 99 8.05 13.42 -0.41
N ILE A 100 7.08 13.18 0.47
CA ILE A 100 6.33 11.93 0.50
C ILE A 100 4.87 12.34 0.47
N ASP A 101 4.15 11.96 -0.59
CA ASP A 101 2.73 12.24 -0.65
C ASP A 101 1.92 10.94 -0.76
N VAL A 102 0.62 11.06 -0.59
CA VAL A 102 -0.27 9.92 -0.65
C VAL A 102 -1.49 10.27 -1.50
N MET A 103 -1.92 9.31 -2.31
CA MET A 103 -3.16 9.42 -3.06
C MET A 103 -4.19 8.49 -2.41
N PRO A 104 -5.09 9.04 -1.56
CA PRO A 104 -6.09 8.20 -0.91
C PRO A 104 -7.10 7.66 -1.92
N GLU A 105 -7.46 6.37 -1.80
CA GLU A 105 -8.48 5.79 -2.65
C GLU A 105 -9.88 6.31 -2.30
N ASP A 106 -10.09 6.71 -1.04
CA ASP A 106 -11.37 7.16 -0.56
C ASP A 106 -11.16 8.28 0.45
N LYS A 107 -11.99 9.32 0.38
CA LYS A 107 -11.91 10.45 1.30
C LYS A 107 -12.05 10.03 2.77
N LYS A 108 -12.76 8.95 3.03
CA LYS A 108 -12.92 8.45 4.40
C LYS A 108 -11.59 8.01 5.03
N ASN A 109 -10.57 7.76 4.21
CA ASN A 109 -9.25 7.35 4.70
C ASN A 109 -8.35 8.52 5.05
N VAL A 110 -8.76 9.76 4.75
CA VAL A 110 -7.95 10.94 5.04
C VAL A 110 -7.56 11.06 6.51
N PRO A 111 -8.48 10.84 7.49
CA PRO A 111 -8.09 10.91 8.90
C PRO A 111 -6.98 9.92 9.28
N PHE A 112 -6.96 8.74 8.66
CA PHE A 112 -5.90 7.76 8.90
C PHE A 112 -4.54 8.33 8.48
N TYR A 113 -4.47 8.96 7.30
CA TYR A 113 -3.22 9.55 6.84
C TYR A 113 -2.82 10.76 7.66
N GLU A 114 -3.79 11.58 8.09
CA GLU A 114 -3.49 12.73 8.95
C GLU A 114 -2.91 12.27 10.29
N LYS A 115 -3.43 11.18 10.84
CA LYS A 115 -2.91 10.58 12.07
C LYS A 115 -1.44 10.21 11.94
N HIS A 116 -1.01 9.83 10.73
CA HIS A 116 0.36 9.44 10.45
C HIS A 116 1.22 10.57 9.89
N GLY A 117 0.78 11.81 10.04
CA GLY A 117 1.62 12.97 9.73
C GLY A 117 1.43 13.57 8.35
N PHE A 118 0.44 13.11 7.60
CA PHE A 118 0.14 13.69 6.28
C PHE A 118 -0.87 14.80 6.42
N THR A 119 -0.73 15.84 5.60
CA THR A 119 -1.66 16.96 5.58
C THR A 119 -2.33 17.01 4.21
N ILE A 120 -3.59 17.48 4.19
CA ILE A 120 -4.32 17.65 2.94
C ILE A 120 -3.82 18.88 2.23
N MET A 121 -3.48 18.73 0.95
CA MET A 121 -3.16 19.85 0.09
C MET A 121 -4.45 20.58 -0.28
N LYS A 122 -4.55 21.85 0.09
CA LYS A 122 -5.69 22.69 -0.29
C LYS A 122 -5.23 23.65 -1.37
N ASN A 123 -6.02 23.73 -2.42
CA ASN A 123 -5.77 24.69 -3.50
C ASN A 123 -6.40 26.02 -3.16
#